data_4dff321ef1e7bb61cf4b020fc691e070
#
_entry.id   4dff321ef1e7bb61cf4b020fc691e070
#
_cell.length_a   1.000
_cell.length_b   1.000
_cell.length_c   1.000
_cell.angle_alpha   90.00
_cell.angle_beta   90.00
_cell.angle_gamma   90.00
#
_symmetry.space_group_name_H-M   'P 1'
#
loop_
_entity.id
_entity.type
_entity.pdbx_description
1 polymer ?
#
loop_
_entity_poly.entity_id
_entity_poly.type
_entity_poly.pdbx_seq_one_letter_code
_entity_poly.pdbx_strand_id
1 'polypeptide(L)'
;MKMKKFAALAAATVMSVSAIAATSAFGVFATTDAGVNNIVIKDSDTNRVYKAYQIFDQASATNTIKWGQGINGDALLTKLKTSGLNTYMSQFDSAENAVDVAKIISDADHWTKEDTAKLAKAASSCIIDSKSVTAHEANGEYTINVPSAGYYLVVDATENNGVDKANSALILNVSGTTDVTPKRTKPTLTKQIKHNENEAWGDVGDNAIGDDVEFKITTTIPSDVSAYDKYTYTVRDQLSEGFTFNDNLTYKYYDADGQEITSVTVGPNTTVGDDSSTTDYKESFYVTFDIKELVKNYPTVAKIETYYSAKLNEKAKVAVTAPDSVNNNPNTAYLTYSNNPQDKTGKENGETSKITVYDWTFSLVSNKVEGRASCRC
;
A
#
# COMPACT_ATOMS: atom_id res chain seq x y z
N MET A 1 45.20 22.17 -7.95
CA MET A 1 44.11 21.19 -7.68
C MET A 1 42.86 22.00 -7.35
N LYS A 2 41.92 22.08 -8.28
CA LYS A 2 40.73 22.95 -8.14
C LYS A 2 39.67 22.19 -7.36
N MET A 3 39.39 22.61 -6.12
CA MET A 3 38.25 22.16 -5.36
C MET A 3 36.95 22.70 -6.02
N LYS A 4 36.16 21.80 -6.58
CA LYS A 4 34.80 22.13 -7.02
C LYS A 4 33.90 22.28 -5.78
N LYS A 5 33.42 23.52 -5.57
CA LYS A 5 32.37 23.80 -4.61
C LYS A 5 31.09 23.17 -5.12
N PHE A 6 30.64 22.07 -4.53
CA PHE A 6 29.30 21.56 -4.76
C PHE A 6 28.33 22.34 -3.87
N ALA A 7 27.46 23.10 -4.49
CA ALA A 7 26.32 23.70 -3.82
C ALA A 7 25.37 22.56 -3.40
N ALA A 8 25.11 22.44 -2.12
CA ALA A 8 24.11 21.53 -1.59
C ALA A 8 22.73 22.01 -2.04
N LEU A 9 22.20 21.43 -3.10
CA LEU A 9 20.79 21.56 -3.44
C LEU A 9 20.04 20.51 -2.59
N ALA A 10 19.45 20.96 -1.50
CA ALA A 10 18.58 20.14 -0.67
C ALA A 10 17.27 19.88 -1.43
N ALA A 11 17.32 18.97 -2.40
CA ALA A 11 16.11 18.40 -2.97
C ALA A 11 15.78 17.14 -2.17
N ALA A 12 14.98 17.29 -1.13
CA ALA A 12 14.37 16.17 -0.42
C ALA A 12 13.40 15.46 -1.36
N THR A 13 13.92 14.48 -2.11
CA THR A 13 13.08 13.61 -2.92
C THR A 13 12.55 12.51 -2.02
N VAL A 14 11.32 12.67 -1.60
CA VAL A 14 10.60 11.73 -0.74
C VAL A 14 10.12 10.57 -1.56
N MET A 15 10.63 9.41 -1.26
CA MET A 15 10.00 8.15 -1.66
C MET A 15 9.61 7.39 -0.39
N SER A 16 8.38 6.92 -0.35
CA SER A 16 7.96 5.89 0.61
C SER A 16 8.97 4.74 0.54
N VAL A 17 9.69 4.52 1.64
CA VAL A 17 10.76 3.52 1.77
C VAL A 17 11.82 3.55 0.67
N SER A 18 11.99 4.63 -0.04
CA SER A 18 13.01 4.72 -1.06
C SER A 18 13.44 6.15 -1.30
N ALA A 19 14.20 6.70 -0.39
CA ALA A 19 15.27 7.63 -0.73
C ALA A 19 16.18 7.73 0.48
N ILE A 20 17.28 7.04 0.42
CA ILE A 20 18.47 7.79 0.77
C ILE A 20 18.43 8.90 -0.26
N ALA A 21 18.08 10.12 0.15
CA ALA A 21 18.34 11.26 -0.70
C ALA A 21 19.82 11.19 -0.99
N ALA A 22 20.15 10.74 -2.19
CA ALA A 22 21.50 10.75 -2.69
C ALA A 22 21.88 12.20 -2.96
N THR A 23 22.10 12.95 -1.90
CA THR A 23 22.94 14.12 -1.96
C THR A 23 24.33 13.62 -1.64
N SER A 24 25.01 13.28 -2.72
CA SER A 24 26.46 13.27 -2.84
C SER A 24 27.23 13.31 -1.51
N ALA A 25 27.92 12.22 -1.29
CA ALA A 25 29.08 12.15 -0.43
C ALA A 25 28.84 12.64 1.00
N PHE A 26 29.27 11.83 1.95
CA PHE A 26 29.75 12.30 3.23
C PHE A 26 30.85 13.37 3.00
N GLY A 27 30.51 14.40 2.26
CA GLY A 27 31.29 15.56 1.97
C GLY A 27 30.94 16.59 3.00
N VAL A 28 31.81 16.69 4.00
CA VAL A 28 31.93 17.85 4.87
C VAL A 28 30.59 18.50 5.15
N PHE A 29 29.91 18.04 6.18
CA PHE A 29 28.85 18.85 6.78
C PHE A 29 29.49 20.21 7.04
N ALA A 30 29.00 21.23 6.36
CA ALA A 30 29.44 22.59 6.64
C ALA A 30 29.18 22.81 8.12
N THR A 31 30.19 23.12 8.88
CA THR A 31 30.07 23.68 10.22
C THR A 31 29.42 25.05 10.05
N THR A 32 28.11 25.06 9.83
CA THR A 32 27.35 26.27 9.91
C THR A 32 26.75 26.29 11.28
N ASP A 33 26.91 27.40 11.95
CA ASP A 33 26.33 27.84 13.21
C ASP A 33 25.39 26.84 13.88
N ALA A 34 25.32 26.85 15.21
CA ALA A 34 24.37 26.07 16.03
C ALA A 34 22.91 26.32 15.62
N GLY A 35 22.62 26.07 14.35
CA GLY A 35 21.32 26.16 13.71
C GLY A 35 20.45 24.99 14.19
N VAL A 36 19.21 25.28 14.36
CA VAL A 36 18.19 24.29 14.73
C VAL A 36 18.13 23.23 13.63
N ASN A 37 18.38 21.97 13.96
CA ASN A 37 18.21 20.86 13.03
C ASN A 37 16.76 20.36 13.13
N ASN A 38 16.02 20.53 12.05
CA ASN A 38 14.60 20.18 12.00
C ASN A 38 14.30 19.26 10.83
N ILE A 39 13.40 18.32 11.05
CA ILE A 39 12.72 17.58 10.00
C ILE A 39 11.30 18.13 9.93
N VAL A 40 10.93 18.71 8.80
CA VAL A 40 9.59 19.23 8.54
C VAL A 40 8.88 18.31 7.57
N ILE A 41 7.85 17.63 8.06
CA ILE A 41 7.06 16.68 7.28
C ILE A 41 5.77 17.37 6.84
N LYS A 42 5.65 17.58 5.54
CA LYS A 42 4.44 18.16 4.91
C LYS A 42 3.48 17.04 4.58
N ASP A 43 2.44 16.91 5.39
CA ASP A 43 1.45 15.84 5.26
C ASP A 43 0.05 16.42 5.41
N SER A 44 -0.78 16.20 4.40
CA SER A 44 -2.18 16.64 4.42
C SER A 44 -3.06 15.81 5.36
N ASP A 45 -2.59 14.62 5.78
CA ASP A 45 -3.28 13.81 6.76
C ASP A 45 -3.04 14.36 8.17
N THR A 46 -4.10 14.68 8.87
CA THR A 46 -4.06 15.07 10.28
C THR A 46 -3.98 13.85 11.21
N ASN A 47 -3.58 14.08 12.46
CA ASN A 47 -3.48 13.05 13.50
C ASN A 47 -2.46 11.95 13.19
N ARG A 48 -1.36 12.29 12.52
CA ARG A 48 -0.21 11.40 12.35
C ARG A 48 0.76 11.49 13.53
N VAL A 49 1.42 10.38 13.80
CA VAL A 49 2.47 10.29 14.83
C VAL A 49 3.78 9.94 14.15
N TYR A 50 4.62 10.94 13.95
CA TYR A 50 5.96 10.73 13.41
C TYR A 50 7.00 10.66 14.52
N LYS A 51 7.91 9.69 14.41
CA LYS A 51 9.04 9.52 15.31
C LYS A 51 10.34 9.47 14.50
N ALA A 52 11.36 10.20 14.94
CA ALA A 52 12.71 10.15 14.36
C ALA A 52 13.67 9.41 15.29
N TYR A 53 14.51 8.57 14.70
CA TYR A 53 15.54 7.79 15.37
C TYR A 53 16.87 8.09 14.70
N GLN A 54 17.85 8.61 15.46
CA GLN A 54 19.16 8.90 14.94
C GLN A 54 19.93 7.61 14.65
N ILE A 55 20.31 7.39 13.38
CA ILE A 55 21.11 6.24 12.94
C ILE A 55 22.61 6.56 13.10
N PHE A 56 23.03 7.71 12.57
CA PHE A 56 24.40 8.20 12.70
C PHE A 56 24.40 9.61 13.28
N ASP A 57 25.28 9.82 14.23
CA ASP A 57 25.61 11.11 14.79
C ASP A 57 26.96 11.58 14.24
N GLN A 58 26.98 12.80 13.77
CA GLN A 58 28.22 13.47 13.41
C GLN A 58 28.70 14.31 14.57
N ALA A 59 29.72 13.85 15.28
CA ALA A 59 30.34 14.62 16.33
C ALA A 59 31.06 15.84 15.69
N SER A 60 30.47 17.01 15.84
CA SER A 60 30.95 18.28 15.27
C SER A 60 32.39 18.64 15.69
N ALA A 61 32.85 18.16 16.85
CA ALA A 61 34.16 18.48 17.37
C ALA A 61 35.31 17.62 16.79
N THR A 62 35.01 16.44 16.24
CA THR A 62 36.02 15.48 15.79
C THR A 62 35.86 15.04 14.33
N ASN A 63 34.85 15.52 13.66
CA ASN A 63 34.45 15.09 12.30
C ASN A 63 34.35 13.55 12.15
N THR A 64 34.02 12.87 13.25
CA THR A 64 33.94 11.43 13.34
C THR A 64 32.49 10.98 13.37
N ILE A 65 32.11 10.04 12.53
CA ILE A 65 30.78 9.44 12.53
C ILE A 65 30.71 8.39 13.62
N LYS A 66 29.62 8.42 14.39
CA LYS A 66 29.30 7.45 15.43
C LYS A 66 27.89 6.91 15.23
N TRP A 67 27.59 5.78 15.84
CA TRP A 67 26.20 5.35 15.96
C TRP A 67 25.39 6.40 16.70
N GLY A 68 24.24 6.73 16.16
CA GLY A 68 23.28 7.62 16.81
C GLY A 68 22.59 6.95 17.99
N GLN A 69 22.00 7.76 18.86
CA GLN A 69 21.34 7.25 20.07
C GLN A 69 20.01 6.53 19.77
N GLY A 70 19.42 6.74 18.59
CA GLY A 70 18.14 6.18 18.20
C GLY A 70 18.19 4.71 17.79
N ILE A 71 19.39 4.13 17.69
CA ILE A 71 19.57 2.79 17.13
C ILE A 71 20.57 1.97 17.93
N ASN A 72 20.35 0.66 17.99
CA ASN A 72 21.37 -0.30 18.41
C ASN A 72 22.31 -0.57 17.21
N GLY A 73 23.45 0.12 17.18
CA GLY A 73 24.36 0.10 16.04
C GLY A 73 24.99 -1.26 15.79
N ASP A 74 25.33 -2.01 16.84
CA ASP A 74 25.92 -3.35 16.71
C ASP A 74 24.90 -4.35 16.16
N ALA A 75 23.65 -4.24 16.58
CA ALA A 75 22.58 -5.04 16.02
C ALA A 75 22.31 -4.68 14.55
N LEU A 76 22.36 -3.40 14.18
CA LEU A 76 22.23 -2.96 12.79
C LEU A 76 23.37 -3.51 11.94
N LEU A 77 24.63 -3.37 12.39
CA LEU A 77 25.81 -3.89 11.69
C LEU A 77 25.69 -5.40 11.44
N THR A 78 25.30 -6.16 12.47
CA THR A 78 25.07 -7.60 12.35
C THR A 78 24.01 -7.91 11.30
N LYS A 79 22.90 -7.17 11.29
CA LYS A 79 21.83 -7.37 10.31
C LYS A 79 22.26 -7.04 8.88
N LEU A 80 23.02 -5.97 8.69
CA LEU A 80 23.50 -5.59 7.37
C LEU A 80 24.42 -6.67 6.78
N LYS A 81 25.25 -7.31 7.60
CA LYS A 81 26.11 -8.44 7.20
C LYS A 81 25.33 -9.70 6.82
N THR A 82 24.17 -9.94 7.45
CA THR A 82 23.40 -11.19 7.30
C THR A 82 22.18 -11.06 6.39
N SER A 83 21.84 -9.86 5.92
CA SER A 83 20.54 -9.60 5.28
C SER A 83 20.42 -10.08 3.83
N GLY A 84 21.42 -10.76 3.27
CA GLY A 84 21.36 -11.28 1.89
C GLY A 84 21.06 -10.18 0.86
N LEU A 85 21.50 -8.97 1.14
CA LEU A 85 21.41 -7.83 0.25
C LEU A 85 22.25 -8.11 -0.99
N ASN A 86 21.96 -7.48 -2.10
CA ASN A 86 22.56 -7.76 -3.41
C ASN A 86 24.11 -7.80 -3.40
N THR A 87 24.74 -8.10 -4.52
CA THR A 87 26.21 -8.26 -4.65
C THR A 87 27.00 -7.05 -4.15
N TYR A 88 26.44 -5.84 -4.22
CA TYR A 88 27.04 -4.62 -3.71
C TYR A 88 27.05 -4.57 -2.17
N MET A 89 26.04 -5.11 -1.55
CA MET A 89 25.86 -5.11 -0.09
C MET A 89 26.82 -6.08 0.62
N SER A 90 27.52 -6.97 -0.10
CA SER A 90 28.60 -7.76 0.47
C SER A 90 29.76 -6.90 1.03
N GLN A 91 29.81 -5.61 0.68
CA GLN A 91 30.76 -4.66 1.28
C GLN A 91 30.54 -4.48 2.79
N PHE A 92 29.32 -4.69 3.29
CA PHE A 92 29.07 -4.67 4.73
C PHE A 92 29.75 -5.80 5.49
N ASP A 93 30.12 -6.89 4.82
CA ASP A 93 30.83 -8.01 5.46
C ASP A 93 32.15 -7.56 6.08
N SER A 94 32.83 -6.58 5.48
CA SER A 94 34.10 -6.00 5.95
C SER A 94 33.92 -4.80 6.90
N ALA A 95 32.68 -4.29 7.09
CA ALA A 95 32.43 -3.16 7.96
C ALA A 95 32.59 -3.56 9.43
N GLU A 96 33.27 -2.75 10.23
CA GLU A 96 33.51 -3.02 11.65
C GLU A 96 32.83 -2.01 12.58
N ASN A 97 32.43 -0.84 12.04
CA ASN A 97 31.93 0.26 12.85
C ASN A 97 31.01 1.19 12.05
N ALA A 98 30.52 2.23 12.71
CA ALA A 98 29.63 3.23 12.13
C ALA A 98 30.25 3.96 10.91
N VAL A 99 31.56 4.21 10.94
CA VAL A 99 32.26 4.91 9.85
C VAL A 99 32.24 4.08 8.58
N ASP A 100 32.55 2.78 8.71
CA ASP A 100 32.56 1.88 7.57
C ASP A 100 31.18 1.75 6.94
N VAL A 101 30.15 1.56 7.77
CA VAL A 101 28.77 1.48 7.31
C VAL A 101 28.33 2.78 6.64
N ALA A 102 28.65 3.91 7.25
CA ALA A 102 28.33 5.22 6.69
C ALA A 102 29.03 5.46 5.34
N LYS A 103 30.28 5.03 5.20
CA LYS A 103 31.02 5.11 3.93
C LYS A 103 30.37 4.29 2.82
N ILE A 104 29.96 3.06 3.10
CA ILE A 104 29.26 2.21 2.14
C ILE A 104 27.93 2.84 1.73
N ILE A 105 27.16 3.37 2.69
CA ILE A 105 25.89 4.05 2.42
C ILE A 105 26.09 5.32 1.58
N SER A 106 27.23 6.01 1.73
CA SER A 106 27.51 7.25 0.99
C SER A 106 27.83 7.05 -0.49
N ASP A 107 28.11 5.83 -0.91
CA ASP A 107 28.36 5.49 -2.32
C ASP A 107 27.02 5.27 -3.04
N ALA A 108 26.26 6.36 -3.12
CA ALA A 108 24.86 6.38 -3.56
C ALA A 108 24.65 5.95 -5.02
N ASP A 109 25.68 6.00 -5.84
CA ASP A 109 25.58 5.69 -7.28
C ASP A 109 25.27 4.20 -7.55
N HIS A 110 25.47 3.35 -6.53
CA HIS A 110 25.27 1.90 -6.61
C HIS A 110 24.01 1.42 -5.86
N TRP A 111 23.28 2.31 -5.22
CA TRP A 111 22.10 1.96 -4.43
C TRP A 111 20.81 1.93 -5.26
N THR A 112 20.13 0.81 -5.21
CA THR A 112 18.78 0.68 -5.77
C THR A 112 17.72 1.13 -4.75
N LYS A 113 16.49 1.34 -5.21
CA LYS A 113 15.35 1.57 -4.32
C LYS A 113 15.14 0.41 -3.35
N GLU A 114 15.41 -0.81 -3.80
CA GLU A 114 15.28 -2.01 -2.99
C GLU A 114 16.34 -2.06 -1.89
N ASP A 115 17.59 -1.67 -2.16
CA ASP A 115 18.65 -1.60 -1.15
C ASP A 115 18.33 -0.58 -0.07
N THR A 116 17.81 0.58 -0.47
CA THR A 116 17.35 1.61 0.46
C THR A 116 16.19 1.11 1.36
N ALA A 117 15.25 0.39 0.79
CA ALA A 117 14.15 -0.21 1.54
C ALA A 117 14.64 -1.24 2.55
N LYS A 118 15.59 -2.09 2.14
CA LYS A 118 16.25 -3.09 3.02
C LYS A 118 17.01 -2.43 4.15
N LEU A 119 17.73 -1.35 3.89
CA LEU A 119 18.42 -0.58 4.93
C LEU A 119 17.43 0.03 5.93
N ALA A 120 16.40 0.70 5.45
CA ALA A 120 15.37 1.29 6.31
C ALA A 120 14.71 0.23 7.19
N LYS A 121 14.45 -0.94 6.64
CA LYS A 121 13.90 -2.09 7.35
C LYS A 121 14.87 -2.67 8.37
N ALA A 122 16.15 -2.83 8.02
CA ALA A 122 17.18 -3.27 8.97
C ALA A 122 17.28 -2.29 10.14
N ALA A 123 17.32 -0.99 9.85
CA ALA A 123 17.35 0.07 10.85
C ALA A 123 16.11 0.06 11.74
N SER A 124 14.91 -0.04 11.16
CA SER A 124 13.64 -0.10 11.90
C SER A 124 13.60 -1.24 12.91
N SER A 125 14.25 -2.36 12.61
CA SER A 125 14.29 -3.50 13.53
C SER A 125 15.32 -3.37 14.66
N CYS A 126 16.12 -2.30 14.64
CA CYS A 126 17.18 -2.03 15.61
C CYS A 126 16.95 -0.72 16.38
N ILE A 127 15.78 -0.09 16.26
CA ILE A 127 15.45 1.16 16.95
C ILE A 127 15.44 1.00 18.46
N ILE A 128 15.77 2.09 19.15
CA ILE A 128 15.66 2.24 20.60
C ILE A 128 14.50 3.23 20.83
N ASP A 129 13.29 2.72 21.06
CA ASP A 129 12.07 3.53 21.09
C ASP A 129 12.10 4.64 22.14
N SER A 130 12.73 4.39 23.29
CA SER A 130 12.92 5.39 24.35
C SER A 130 13.84 6.55 23.96
N LYS A 131 14.50 6.48 22.80
CA LYS A 131 15.39 7.51 22.24
C LYS A 131 14.81 8.17 20.99
N SER A 132 13.54 7.93 20.70
CA SER A 132 12.84 8.61 19.62
C SER A 132 12.60 10.09 19.94
N VAL A 133 12.58 10.91 18.89
CA VAL A 133 12.07 12.29 18.95
C VAL A 133 10.74 12.31 18.20
N THR A 134 9.67 12.69 18.89
CA THR A 134 8.32 12.75 18.32
C THR A 134 8.07 14.11 17.67
N ALA A 135 7.35 14.11 16.54
CA ALA A 135 6.96 15.33 15.86
C ALA A 135 5.92 16.13 16.65
N HIS A 136 5.99 17.44 16.50
CA HIS A 136 4.94 18.38 16.88
C HIS A 136 4.16 18.77 15.61
N GLU A 137 2.84 18.64 15.64
CA GLU A 137 1.96 19.02 14.51
C GLU A 137 1.46 20.45 14.69
N ALA A 138 1.53 21.22 13.60
CA ALA A 138 0.91 22.54 13.52
C ALA A 138 0.51 22.83 12.06
N ASN A 139 -0.78 23.08 11.81
CA ASN A 139 -1.32 23.50 10.50
C ASN A 139 -1.01 22.54 9.33
N GLY A 140 -1.00 21.22 9.58
CA GLY A 140 -0.70 20.22 8.56
C GLY A 140 0.79 20.03 8.28
N GLU A 141 1.65 20.57 9.13
CA GLU A 141 3.08 20.30 9.14
C GLU A 141 3.48 19.62 10.46
N TYR A 142 4.34 18.63 10.36
CA TYR A 142 4.87 17.90 11.50
C TYR A 142 6.36 18.20 11.63
N THR A 143 6.74 18.90 12.69
CA THR A 143 8.13 19.29 12.92
C THR A 143 8.76 18.41 13.99
N ILE A 144 9.91 17.81 13.66
CA ILE A 144 10.76 17.07 14.60
C ILE A 144 12.04 17.88 14.82
N ASN A 145 12.23 18.38 16.05
CA ASN A 145 13.46 19.06 16.45
C ASN A 145 14.49 18.01 16.84
N VAL A 146 15.46 17.73 15.97
CA VAL A 146 16.48 16.72 16.23
C VAL A 146 17.72 17.34 16.89
N PRO A 147 18.42 16.58 17.78
CA PRO A 147 19.46 17.15 18.66
C PRO A 147 20.74 17.54 17.91
N SER A 148 21.03 16.95 16.78
CA SER A 148 22.24 17.21 16.00
C SER A 148 22.04 16.89 14.53
N ALA A 149 22.94 17.35 13.67
CA ALA A 149 23.02 16.88 12.30
C ALA A 149 23.36 15.39 12.25
N GLY A 150 22.88 14.69 11.22
CA GLY A 150 23.12 13.26 11.06
C GLY A 150 22.10 12.55 10.19
N TYR A 151 22.12 11.22 10.23
CA TYR A 151 21.15 10.39 9.53
C TYR A 151 20.06 9.94 10.48
N TYR A 152 18.83 10.10 10.04
CA TYR A 152 17.65 9.77 10.82
C TYR A 152 16.73 8.81 10.06
N LEU A 153 16.28 7.79 10.75
CA LEU A 153 15.11 7.02 10.35
C LEU A 153 13.87 7.74 10.90
N VAL A 154 12.98 8.16 10.02
CA VAL A 154 11.67 8.71 10.40
C VAL A 154 10.61 7.65 10.14
N VAL A 155 9.84 7.32 11.14
CA VAL A 155 8.78 6.32 11.09
C VAL A 155 7.43 7.01 11.34
N ASP A 156 6.45 6.70 10.52
CA ASP A 156 5.05 6.98 10.80
C ASP A 156 4.54 5.87 11.74
N ALA A 157 4.42 6.20 13.00
CA ALA A 157 3.99 5.30 14.07
C ALA A 157 2.48 5.42 14.36
N THR A 158 1.72 5.99 13.45
CA THR A 158 0.28 6.13 13.58
C THR A 158 -0.40 4.76 13.57
N GLU A 159 -1.34 4.55 14.46
CA GLU A 159 -2.21 3.37 14.44
C GLU A 159 -3.30 3.58 13.39
N ASN A 160 -3.32 2.75 12.36
CA ASN A 160 -4.26 2.82 11.23
C ASN A 160 -5.07 1.51 11.13
N ASN A 161 -5.94 1.27 12.09
CA ASN A 161 -6.80 0.09 12.11
C ASN A 161 -8.14 0.41 11.43
N GLY A 162 -8.53 -0.39 10.43
CA GLY A 162 -9.83 -0.28 9.75
C GLY A 162 -10.02 1.02 8.96
N VAL A 163 -8.93 1.65 8.50
CA VAL A 163 -8.99 2.89 7.72
C VAL A 163 -8.16 2.77 6.46
N ASP A 164 -8.57 3.49 5.42
CA ASP A 164 -7.88 3.52 4.12
C ASP A 164 -6.61 4.39 4.16
N LYS A 165 -5.68 4.04 5.03
CA LYS A 165 -4.40 4.73 5.25
C LYS A 165 -3.25 3.75 5.37
N ALA A 166 -2.07 4.13 4.90
CA ALA A 166 -0.82 3.38 5.06
C ALA A 166 0.22 4.20 5.85
N ASN A 167 1.13 3.50 6.50
CA ASN A 167 2.27 4.09 7.19
C ASN A 167 3.49 4.15 6.27
N SER A 168 4.45 5.00 6.61
CA SER A 168 5.71 5.15 5.88
C SER A 168 6.92 5.12 6.80
N ALA A 169 8.08 4.79 6.24
CA ALA A 169 9.37 4.98 6.89
C ALA A 169 10.34 5.64 5.91
N LEU A 170 11.14 6.58 6.41
CA LEU A 170 12.05 7.40 5.60
C LEU A 170 13.42 7.43 6.25
N ILE A 171 14.48 7.41 5.45
CA ILE A 171 15.82 7.73 5.93
C ILE A 171 16.21 9.09 5.38
N LEU A 172 16.62 10.01 6.25
CA LEU A 172 16.94 11.38 5.93
C LEU A 172 18.35 11.75 6.42
N ASN A 173 19.08 12.49 5.59
CA ASN A 173 20.27 13.19 6.02
C ASN A 173 19.85 14.61 6.46
N VAL A 174 20.07 14.94 7.70
CA VAL A 174 19.68 16.21 8.31
C VAL A 174 20.91 17.04 8.62
N SER A 175 21.00 18.21 7.99
CA SER A 175 22.05 19.21 8.21
C SER A 175 21.44 20.62 8.20
N GLY A 176 20.53 20.90 9.14
CA GLY A 176 19.70 22.09 9.19
C GLY A 176 18.22 21.69 9.08
N THR A 177 17.39 22.57 8.51
CA THR A 177 15.98 22.23 8.24
C THR A 177 15.87 21.39 6.97
N THR A 178 15.23 20.24 7.10
CA THR A 178 15.01 19.29 6.00
C THR A 178 13.51 19.08 5.80
N ASP A 179 13.00 19.53 4.66
CA ASP A 179 11.59 19.37 4.28
C ASP A 179 11.37 18.02 3.62
N VAL A 180 10.27 17.36 3.97
CA VAL A 180 9.92 16.06 3.42
C VAL A 180 8.40 15.91 3.26
N THR A 181 7.97 15.28 2.16
CA THR A 181 6.56 14.92 1.95
C THR A 181 6.46 13.39 1.84
N PRO A 182 5.78 12.72 2.76
CA PRO A 182 5.64 11.26 2.71
C PRO A 182 4.88 10.84 1.46
N LYS A 183 5.43 9.86 0.76
CA LYS A 183 4.70 9.16 -0.29
C LYS A 183 4.27 7.81 0.26
N ARG A 184 2.97 7.63 0.37
CA ARG A 184 2.37 6.36 0.75
C ARG A 184 1.65 5.81 -0.45
N THR A 185 1.84 4.56 -0.72
CA THR A 185 1.04 3.87 -1.72
C THR A 185 0.14 2.87 -1.01
N LYS A 186 -1.09 2.79 -1.49
CA LYS A 186 -2.09 1.86 -1.01
C LYS A 186 -2.78 1.21 -2.20
N PRO A 187 -3.31 -0.01 -2.04
CA PRO A 187 -4.07 -0.62 -3.11
C PRO A 187 -5.37 0.15 -3.33
N THR A 188 -5.88 0.08 -4.52
CA THR A 188 -7.23 0.54 -4.86
C THR A 188 -8.08 -0.65 -5.24
N LEU A 189 -9.40 -0.51 -5.10
CA LEU A 189 -10.37 -1.46 -5.58
C LEU A 189 -11.42 -0.75 -6.41
N THR A 190 -11.77 -1.32 -7.55
CA THR A 190 -12.96 -0.98 -8.33
C THR A 190 -13.75 -2.24 -8.63
N LYS A 191 -15.06 -2.10 -8.77
CA LYS A 191 -15.97 -3.20 -9.06
C LYS A 191 -16.87 -2.84 -10.22
N GLN A 192 -17.10 -3.78 -11.10
CA GLN A 192 -17.97 -3.61 -12.27
C GLN A 192 -18.85 -4.85 -12.46
N ILE A 193 -20.02 -4.61 -13.04
CA ILE A 193 -20.97 -5.61 -13.49
C ILE A 193 -21.10 -5.54 -15.02
N LYS A 194 -21.34 -6.66 -15.66
CA LYS A 194 -21.50 -6.73 -17.10
C LYS A 194 -22.98 -6.50 -17.49
N HIS A 195 -23.21 -5.59 -18.44
CA HIS A 195 -24.52 -5.38 -19.04
C HIS A 195 -24.90 -6.53 -19.96
N ASN A 196 -26.15 -6.95 -19.92
CA ASN A 196 -26.64 -8.00 -20.80
C ASN A 196 -26.76 -7.52 -22.26
N GLU A 197 -27.29 -6.30 -22.50
CA GLU A 197 -27.57 -5.82 -23.85
C GLU A 197 -26.34 -5.56 -24.72
N ASN A 198 -25.24 -5.05 -24.11
CA ASN A 198 -24.07 -4.61 -24.89
C ASN A 198 -22.74 -5.22 -24.45
N GLU A 199 -22.79 -6.14 -23.48
CA GLU A 199 -21.63 -6.79 -22.86
C GLU A 199 -20.58 -5.82 -22.27
N ALA A 200 -20.94 -4.56 -22.06
CA ALA A 200 -20.05 -3.56 -21.47
C ALA A 200 -19.95 -3.71 -19.97
N TRP A 201 -18.80 -3.35 -19.42
CA TRP A 201 -18.58 -3.27 -17.98
C TRP A 201 -19.04 -1.90 -17.44
N GLY A 202 -19.84 -1.90 -16.40
CA GLY A 202 -20.38 -0.69 -15.76
C GLY A 202 -20.66 -0.85 -14.28
N ASP A 203 -21.32 0.15 -13.70
CA ASP A 203 -21.69 0.15 -12.29
C ASP A 203 -23.11 -0.43 -12.08
N VAL A 204 -23.85 -0.59 -13.16
CA VAL A 204 -25.24 -1.08 -13.19
C VAL A 204 -25.38 -2.14 -14.26
N GLY A 205 -26.03 -3.25 -13.95
CA GLY A 205 -26.45 -4.31 -14.88
C GLY A 205 -27.93 -4.28 -15.16
N ASP A 206 -28.36 -5.03 -16.19
CA ASP A 206 -29.73 -5.14 -16.68
C ASP A 206 -30.12 -6.59 -17.02
N ASN A 207 -29.78 -7.51 -16.13
CA ASN A 207 -29.89 -8.93 -16.35
C ASN A 207 -31.29 -9.47 -15.96
N ALA A 208 -31.70 -10.58 -16.55
CA ALA A 208 -32.95 -11.24 -16.24
C ALA A 208 -32.80 -12.31 -15.14
N ILE A 209 -33.88 -12.60 -14.41
CA ILE A 209 -33.90 -13.70 -13.45
C ILE A 209 -33.60 -15.02 -14.20
N GLY A 210 -32.59 -15.73 -13.73
CA GLY A 210 -32.09 -16.96 -14.33
C GLY A 210 -30.76 -16.78 -15.07
N ASP A 211 -30.35 -15.55 -15.36
CA ASP A 211 -29.08 -15.24 -16.03
C ASP A 211 -27.89 -15.44 -15.07
N ASP A 212 -26.74 -15.83 -15.63
CA ASP A 212 -25.47 -15.84 -14.96
C ASP A 212 -24.79 -14.46 -15.16
N VAL A 213 -24.89 -13.63 -14.17
CA VAL A 213 -24.39 -12.24 -14.19
C VAL A 213 -22.90 -12.23 -13.93
N GLU A 214 -22.12 -11.61 -14.81
CA GLU A 214 -20.67 -11.51 -14.69
C GLU A 214 -20.24 -10.28 -13.92
N PHE A 215 -19.26 -10.45 -13.03
CA PHE A 215 -18.64 -9.40 -12.22
C PHE A 215 -17.13 -9.36 -12.42
N LYS A 216 -16.57 -8.16 -12.29
CA LYS A 216 -15.14 -7.91 -12.31
C LYS A 216 -14.73 -7.01 -11.15
N ILE A 217 -13.75 -7.44 -10.39
CA ILE A 217 -13.09 -6.62 -9.37
C ILE A 217 -11.66 -6.36 -9.83
N THR A 218 -11.27 -5.10 -9.90
CA THR A 218 -9.91 -4.69 -10.25
C THR A 218 -9.22 -4.13 -9.02
N THR A 219 -8.05 -4.66 -8.68
CA THR A 219 -7.21 -4.19 -7.58
C THR A 219 -5.83 -3.80 -8.08
N THR A 220 -5.24 -2.74 -7.49
CA THR A 220 -3.86 -2.33 -7.81
C THR A 220 -2.88 -2.81 -6.75
N ILE A 221 -1.62 -3.00 -7.15
CA ILE A 221 -0.53 -3.36 -6.25
C ILE A 221 0.25 -2.10 -5.89
N PRO A 222 0.45 -1.80 -4.59
CA PRO A 222 1.27 -0.67 -4.16
C PRO A 222 2.72 -0.81 -4.62
N SER A 223 3.33 0.30 -5.02
CA SER A 223 4.72 0.31 -5.50
C SER A 223 5.77 0.13 -4.39
N ASP A 224 5.37 0.22 -3.13
CA ASP A 224 6.23 0.13 -1.95
C ASP A 224 6.13 -1.22 -1.19
N VAL A 225 5.53 -2.24 -1.81
CA VAL A 225 5.45 -3.61 -1.25
C VAL A 225 6.81 -4.16 -0.83
N SER A 226 7.89 -3.74 -1.49
CA SER A 226 9.27 -4.14 -1.13
C SER A 226 9.65 -3.76 0.31
N ALA A 227 9.05 -2.71 0.87
CA ALA A 227 9.26 -2.24 2.22
C ALA A 227 8.75 -3.17 3.32
N TYR A 228 7.80 -4.00 2.99
CA TYR A 228 7.13 -4.89 3.95
C TYR A 228 7.86 -6.22 4.05
N ASP A 229 7.85 -6.83 5.24
CA ASP A 229 8.29 -8.23 5.43
C ASP A 229 7.29 -9.18 4.80
N LYS A 230 6.02 -8.91 5.04
CA LYS A 230 4.88 -9.64 4.51
C LYS A 230 3.83 -8.62 4.11
N TYR A 231 3.31 -8.74 2.90
CA TYR A 231 2.23 -7.92 2.40
C TYR A 231 1.15 -8.80 1.83
N THR A 232 0.02 -8.82 2.50
CA THR A 232 -1.18 -9.49 2.02
C THR A 232 -2.28 -8.46 1.81
N TYR A 233 -3.21 -8.78 0.92
CA TYR A 233 -4.51 -8.14 0.91
C TYR A 233 -5.61 -9.16 0.61
N THR A 234 -6.79 -8.88 1.14
CA THR A 234 -7.97 -9.73 0.99
C THR A 234 -9.09 -8.95 0.32
N VAL A 235 -9.51 -9.41 -0.85
CA VAL A 235 -10.73 -8.95 -1.52
C VAL A 235 -11.91 -9.63 -0.84
N ARG A 236 -12.88 -8.84 -0.38
CA ARG A 236 -14.10 -9.29 0.30
C ARG A 236 -15.31 -8.88 -0.52
N ASP A 237 -16.20 -9.83 -0.78
CA ASP A 237 -17.35 -9.65 -1.64
C ASP A 237 -18.64 -10.13 -1.00
N GLN A 238 -19.70 -9.35 -1.11
CA GLN A 238 -21.02 -9.66 -0.60
C GLN A 238 -22.08 -9.50 -1.68
N LEU A 239 -22.60 -10.61 -2.13
CA LEU A 239 -23.78 -10.68 -3.00
C LEU A 239 -25.05 -10.53 -2.17
N SER A 240 -26.05 -9.80 -2.67
CA SER A 240 -27.38 -9.78 -2.08
C SER A 240 -28.09 -11.13 -2.24
N GLU A 241 -29.21 -11.30 -1.54
CA GLU A 241 -30.03 -12.52 -1.59
C GLU A 241 -30.54 -12.88 -3.00
N GLY A 242 -30.62 -11.88 -3.90
CA GLY A 242 -31.01 -12.05 -5.29
C GLY A 242 -29.98 -12.79 -6.13
N PHE A 243 -28.76 -12.98 -5.61
CA PHE A 243 -27.71 -13.69 -6.31
C PHE A 243 -27.37 -15.03 -5.64
N THR A 244 -26.98 -16.00 -6.46
CA THR A 244 -26.36 -17.26 -6.03
C THR A 244 -24.99 -17.35 -6.66
N PHE A 245 -23.93 -17.36 -5.85
CA PHE A 245 -22.54 -17.43 -6.32
C PHE A 245 -22.28 -18.75 -7.07
N ASN A 246 -21.64 -18.67 -8.23
CA ASN A 246 -21.35 -19.83 -9.08
C ASN A 246 -20.02 -20.52 -8.76
N ASP A 247 -19.26 -20.04 -7.78
CA ASP A 247 -17.95 -20.55 -7.35
C ASP A 247 -16.95 -20.75 -8.51
N ASN A 248 -16.89 -19.76 -9.41
CA ASN A 248 -16.11 -19.82 -10.65
C ASN A 248 -15.07 -18.69 -10.77
N LEU A 249 -14.41 -18.36 -9.66
CA LEU A 249 -13.40 -17.31 -9.61
C LEU A 249 -12.23 -17.56 -10.57
N THR A 250 -11.88 -16.55 -11.34
CA THR A 250 -10.69 -16.53 -12.22
C THR A 250 -9.92 -15.24 -12.06
N TYR A 251 -8.63 -15.28 -12.33
CA TYR A 251 -7.71 -14.17 -12.07
C TYR A 251 -6.87 -13.85 -13.30
N LYS A 252 -6.73 -12.55 -13.58
CA LYS A 252 -5.82 -12.04 -14.61
C LYS A 252 -4.89 -11.00 -13.98
N TYR A 253 -3.65 -11.02 -14.43
CA TYR A 253 -2.59 -10.18 -13.91
C TYR A 253 -2.07 -9.26 -15.01
N TYR A 254 -1.81 -8.00 -14.68
CA TYR A 254 -1.39 -7.00 -15.65
C TYR A 254 -0.21 -6.19 -15.11
N ASP A 255 0.63 -5.72 -16.02
CA ASP A 255 1.66 -4.75 -15.70
C ASP A 255 1.10 -3.31 -15.60
N ALA A 256 1.99 -2.34 -15.36
CA ALA A 256 1.62 -0.92 -15.24
C ALA A 256 1.12 -0.32 -16.57
N ASP A 257 1.50 -0.90 -17.70
CA ASP A 257 1.08 -0.48 -19.05
C ASP A 257 -0.23 -1.16 -19.50
N GLY A 258 -0.78 -2.04 -18.63
CA GLY A 258 -2.03 -2.76 -18.90
C GLY A 258 -1.87 -3.99 -19.77
N GLN A 259 -0.63 -4.49 -19.97
CA GLN A 259 -0.40 -5.75 -20.69
C GLN A 259 -0.64 -6.95 -19.77
N GLU A 260 -1.38 -7.95 -20.25
CA GLU A 260 -1.68 -9.17 -19.48
C GLU A 260 -0.41 -10.02 -19.33
N ILE A 261 -0.14 -10.44 -18.09
CA ILE A 261 0.97 -11.34 -17.73
C ILE A 261 0.40 -12.74 -17.54
N THR A 262 0.47 -13.55 -18.59
CA THR A 262 -0.13 -14.91 -18.60
C THR A 262 0.73 -15.97 -17.93
N SER A 263 1.96 -15.64 -17.55
CA SER A 263 2.92 -16.57 -16.92
C SER A 263 2.73 -16.73 -15.41
N VAL A 264 1.82 -16.00 -14.79
CA VAL A 264 1.59 -16.07 -13.34
C VAL A 264 0.93 -17.39 -12.98
N THR A 265 1.61 -18.17 -12.17
CA THR A 265 1.14 -19.49 -11.69
C THR A 265 0.80 -19.51 -10.20
N VAL A 266 1.12 -18.41 -9.48
CA VAL A 266 0.80 -18.26 -8.06
C VAL A 266 -0.62 -17.73 -7.93
N GLY A 267 -1.53 -18.59 -7.48
CA GLY A 267 -2.92 -18.22 -7.21
C GLY A 267 -3.13 -17.72 -5.78
N PRO A 268 -4.22 -17.00 -5.52
CA PRO A 268 -4.61 -16.61 -4.17
C PRO A 268 -5.20 -17.79 -3.38
N ASN A 269 -5.34 -17.60 -2.07
CA ASN A 269 -6.18 -18.42 -1.23
C ASN A 269 -7.63 -17.92 -1.30
N THR A 270 -8.54 -18.78 -1.75
CA THR A 270 -9.96 -18.46 -1.89
C THR A 270 -10.76 -19.17 -0.81
N THR A 271 -11.69 -18.46 -0.19
CA THR A 271 -12.68 -19.04 0.73
C THR A 271 -14.07 -18.57 0.31
N VAL A 272 -14.96 -19.55 0.11
CA VAL A 272 -16.39 -19.30 -0.11
C VAL A 272 -17.08 -19.28 1.25
N GLY A 273 -17.90 -18.26 1.49
CA GLY A 273 -18.59 -18.04 2.74
C GLY A 273 -18.01 -16.89 3.55
N ASP A 274 -18.47 -16.81 4.77
CA ASP A 274 -18.26 -15.68 5.68
C ASP A 274 -16.92 -15.80 6.43
N ASP A 275 -16.22 -14.70 6.57
CA ASP A 275 -15.07 -14.61 7.47
C ASP A 275 -15.56 -14.35 8.90
N SER A 276 -15.45 -15.35 9.76
CA SER A 276 -15.89 -15.25 11.16
C SER A 276 -15.14 -14.16 11.98
N SER A 277 -14.09 -13.58 11.41
CA SER A 277 -13.36 -12.46 12.04
C SER A 277 -14.03 -11.10 11.82
N THR A 278 -15.02 -11.01 10.91
CA THR A 278 -15.78 -9.79 10.63
C THR A 278 -17.16 -9.87 11.29
N THR A 279 -17.58 -8.82 11.99
CA THR A 279 -18.87 -8.80 12.72
C THR A 279 -19.98 -8.10 11.96
N ASP A 280 -19.65 -7.16 11.10
CA ASP A 280 -20.63 -6.24 10.49
C ASP A 280 -20.82 -6.43 8.97
N TYR A 281 -20.09 -7.36 8.37
CA TYR A 281 -20.13 -7.63 6.94
C TYR A 281 -20.03 -9.14 6.70
N LYS A 282 -21.05 -9.70 6.06
CA LYS A 282 -21.11 -11.12 5.73
C LYS A 282 -20.70 -11.33 4.29
N GLU A 283 -19.52 -11.90 4.07
CA GLU A 283 -19.02 -12.19 2.75
C GLU A 283 -19.73 -13.39 2.10
N SER A 284 -19.91 -13.31 0.79
CA SER A 284 -20.23 -14.48 -0.03
C SER A 284 -18.99 -15.29 -0.36
N PHE A 285 -17.87 -14.58 -0.54
CA PHE A 285 -16.53 -15.14 -0.62
C PHE A 285 -15.49 -14.10 -0.23
N TYR A 286 -14.29 -14.56 0.11
CA TYR A 286 -13.12 -13.70 0.21
C TYR A 286 -11.89 -14.36 -0.42
N VAL A 287 -10.98 -13.54 -0.95
CA VAL A 287 -9.79 -13.97 -1.69
C VAL A 287 -8.57 -13.26 -1.16
N THR A 288 -7.65 -14.00 -0.57
CA THR A 288 -6.41 -13.46 0.01
C THR A 288 -5.23 -13.69 -0.93
N PHE A 289 -4.55 -12.61 -1.28
CA PHE A 289 -3.35 -12.62 -2.09
C PHE A 289 -2.11 -12.36 -1.22
N ASP A 290 -1.09 -13.20 -1.34
CA ASP A 290 0.25 -12.89 -0.85
C ASP A 290 0.96 -12.03 -1.90
N ILE A 291 0.78 -10.71 -1.76
CA ILE A 291 1.32 -9.74 -2.71
C ILE A 291 2.85 -9.67 -2.63
N LYS A 292 3.43 -9.90 -1.44
CA LYS A 292 4.89 -9.92 -1.30
C LYS A 292 5.52 -11.04 -2.11
N GLU A 293 4.95 -12.24 -2.05
CA GLU A 293 5.44 -13.39 -2.82
C GLU A 293 5.13 -13.22 -4.33
N LEU A 294 3.96 -12.67 -4.67
CA LEU A 294 3.60 -12.38 -6.05
C LEU A 294 4.61 -11.44 -6.72
N VAL A 295 4.88 -10.27 -6.10
CA VAL A 295 5.82 -9.27 -6.66
C VAL A 295 7.26 -9.78 -6.68
N LYS A 296 7.66 -10.63 -5.74
CA LYS A 296 8.97 -11.26 -5.73
C LYS A 296 9.17 -12.15 -6.97
N ASN A 297 8.17 -12.92 -7.36
CA ASN A 297 8.22 -13.83 -8.49
C ASN A 297 7.90 -13.15 -9.83
N TYR A 298 7.04 -12.13 -9.80
CA TYR A 298 6.55 -11.38 -10.97
C TYR A 298 6.62 -9.87 -10.70
N PRO A 299 7.81 -9.26 -10.76
CA PRO A 299 8.03 -7.87 -10.29
C PRO A 299 7.34 -6.80 -11.14
N THR A 300 6.86 -7.13 -12.32
CA THR A 300 6.14 -6.22 -13.21
C THR A 300 4.63 -6.20 -12.96
N VAL A 301 4.08 -7.12 -12.16
CA VAL A 301 2.64 -7.13 -11.86
C VAL A 301 2.27 -5.88 -11.06
N ALA A 302 1.33 -5.11 -11.60
CA ALA A 302 0.84 -3.86 -11.00
C ALA A 302 -0.67 -3.89 -10.72
N LYS A 303 -1.40 -4.81 -11.36
CA LYS A 303 -2.87 -4.90 -11.26
C LYS A 303 -3.33 -6.35 -11.31
N ILE A 304 -4.38 -6.67 -10.56
CA ILE A 304 -5.08 -7.95 -10.59
C ILE A 304 -6.55 -7.71 -10.90
N GLU A 305 -7.09 -8.46 -11.84
CA GLU A 305 -8.52 -8.51 -12.10
C GLU A 305 -9.07 -9.89 -11.67
N THR A 306 -10.07 -9.86 -10.81
CA THR A 306 -10.82 -11.03 -10.36
C THR A 306 -12.15 -11.06 -11.08
N TYR A 307 -12.42 -12.14 -11.79
CA TYR A 307 -13.67 -12.38 -12.51
C TYR A 307 -14.44 -13.51 -11.86
N TYR A 308 -15.76 -13.39 -11.83
CA TYR A 308 -16.66 -14.42 -11.37
C TYR A 308 -18.07 -14.17 -11.90
N SER A 309 -18.95 -15.13 -11.76
CA SER A 309 -20.37 -14.92 -12.02
C SER A 309 -21.24 -15.36 -10.84
N ALA A 310 -22.45 -14.84 -10.81
CA ALA A 310 -23.49 -15.28 -9.90
C ALA A 310 -24.84 -15.32 -10.65
N LYS A 311 -25.61 -16.36 -10.40
CA LYS A 311 -26.95 -16.50 -10.96
C LYS A 311 -27.92 -15.54 -10.30
N LEU A 312 -28.60 -14.70 -11.09
CA LEU A 312 -29.73 -13.90 -10.61
C LEU A 312 -30.91 -14.83 -10.33
N ASN A 313 -31.24 -15.06 -9.08
CA ASN A 313 -32.18 -16.05 -8.63
C ASN A 313 -33.61 -15.47 -8.39
N GLU A 314 -34.56 -16.31 -8.00
CA GLU A 314 -35.97 -15.93 -7.78
C GLU A 314 -36.19 -14.95 -6.63
N LYS A 315 -35.19 -14.73 -5.74
CA LYS A 315 -35.23 -13.73 -4.67
C LYS A 315 -34.79 -12.34 -5.14
N ALA A 316 -34.38 -12.21 -6.41
CA ALA A 316 -34.00 -10.94 -6.96
C ALA A 316 -35.12 -9.92 -6.84
N LYS A 317 -34.79 -8.73 -6.40
CA LYS A 317 -35.74 -7.62 -6.29
C LYS A 317 -36.01 -7.08 -7.68
N VAL A 318 -37.27 -7.10 -8.06
CA VAL A 318 -37.75 -6.61 -9.35
C VAL A 318 -38.04 -5.13 -9.25
N ALA A 319 -37.46 -4.31 -10.14
CA ALA A 319 -37.75 -2.90 -10.22
C ALA A 319 -39.16 -2.65 -10.81
N VAL A 320 -39.98 -1.89 -10.14
CA VAL A 320 -41.33 -1.55 -10.60
C VAL A 320 -41.38 -0.17 -11.27
N THR A 321 -40.41 0.67 -11.00
CA THR A 321 -40.23 2.01 -11.58
C THR A 321 -38.76 2.32 -11.73
N ALA A 322 -38.44 3.33 -12.55
CA ALA A 322 -37.06 3.77 -12.80
C ALA A 322 -36.22 3.92 -11.51
N PRO A 323 -34.91 3.88 -11.62
CA PRO A 323 -33.92 3.39 -10.66
C PRO A 323 -34.13 3.86 -9.24
N ASP A 324 -34.82 3.06 -8.47
CA ASP A 324 -34.91 3.22 -7.01
C ASP A 324 -33.82 2.32 -6.40
N SER A 325 -32.81 2.91 -5.78
CA SER A 325 -31.69 2.21 -5.14
C SER A 325 -32.13 1.16 -4.11
N VAL A 326 -33.37 1.26 -3.62
CA VAL A 326 -33.92 0.33 -2.63
C VAL A 326 -34.36 -1.01 -3.23
N ASN A 327 -34.61 -1.07 -4.53
CA ASN A 327 -35.17 -2.26 -5.21
C ASN A 327 -34.14 -2.97 -6.11
N ASN A 328 -32.91 -2.57 -6.08
CA ASN A 328 -31.83 -3.18 -6.85
C ASN A 328 -31.23 -4.40 -6.14
N ASN A 329 -30.54 -5.22 -6.92
CA ASN A 329 -29.79 -6.34 -6.38
C ASN A 329 -28.33 -5.90 -6.21
N PRO A 330 -27.94 -5.43 -5.01
CA PRO A 330 -26.57 -4.96 -4.79
C PRO A 330 -25.56 -6.10 -4.71
N ASN A 331 -24.36 -5.80 -5.18
CA ASN A 331 -23.19 -6.60 -4.98
C ASN A 331 -22.03 -5.68 -4.56
N THR A 332 -21.53 -5.85 -3.32
CA THR A 332 -20.60 -4.93 -2.68
C THR A 332 -19.26 -5.61 -2.44
N ALA A 333 -18.16 -4.91 -2.72
CA ALA A 333 -16.83 -5.37 -2.40
C ALA A 333 -16.01 -4.30 -1.70
N TYR A 334 -15.03 -4.74 -0.92
CA TYR A 334 -13.96 -3.91 -0.37
C TYR A 334 -12.66 -4.72 -0.23
N LEU A 335 -11.59 -4.04 0.11
CA LEU A 335 -10.27 -4.63 0.25
C LEU A 335 -9.74 -4.34 1.65
N THR A 336 -9.31 -5.37 2.37
CA THR A 336 -8.43 -5.22 3.53
C THR A 336 -6.98 -5.47 3.10
N TYR A 337 -6.01 -4.75 3.69
CA TYR A 337 -4.62 -4.83 3.26
C TYR A 337 -3.61 -4.52 4.38
N SER A 338 -2.40 -5.05 4.24
CA SER A 338 -1.28 -4.70 5.11
C SER A 338 -0.91 -3.22 4.89
N ASN A 339 -0.95 -2.42 5.95
CA ASN A 339 -0.78 -0.98 5.85
C ASN A 339 0.38 -0.41 6.69
N ASN A 340 1.13 -1.28 7.38
CA ASN A 340 2.24 -0.88 8.23
C ASN A 340 3.50 -1.69 7.90
N PRO A 341 4.53 -1.07 7.28
CA PRO A 341 5.78 -1.74 6.94
C PRO A 341 6.63 -2.13 8.18
N GLN A 342 6.29 -1.62 9.37
CA GLN A 342 6.92 -2.01 10.62
C GLN A 342 6.32 -3.30 11.22
N ASP A 343 5.14 -3.70 10.75
CA ASP A 343 4.50 -4.94 11.17
C ASP A 343 5.08 -6.12 10.38
N LYS A 344 5.77 -7.01 11.10
CA LYS A 344 6.39 -8.21 10.50
C LYS A 344 5.38 -9.33 10.20
N THR A 345 4.17 -9.23 10.76
CA THR A 345 3.14 -10.26 10.60
C THR A 345 2.35 -10.13 9.31
N GLY A 346 2.38 -8.94 8.71
CA GLY A 346 1.58 -8.58 7.54
C GLY A 346 0.09 -8.43 7.85
N LYS A 347 -0.22 -8.02 9.08
CA LYS A 347 -1.60 -7.81 9.51
C LYS A 347 -2.31 -6.80 8.60
N GLU A 348 -3.50 -7.16 8.14
CA GLU A 348 -4.34 -6.33 7.28
C GLU A 348 -5.16 -5.37 8.15
N ASN A 349 -4.57 -4.21 8.47
CA ASN A 349 -5.23 -3.15 9.25
C ASN A 349 -5.78 -2.01 8.38
N GLY A 350 -5.41 -1.96 7.10
CA GLY A 350 -5.97 -1.02 6.13
C GLY A 350 -7.25 -1.55 5.50
N GLU A 351 -8.21 -0.66 5.20
CA GLU A 351 -9.47 -1.03 4.57
C GLU A 351 -9.88 0.06 3.57
N THR A 352 -10.20 -0.32 2.33
CA THR A 352 -10.74 0.61 1.33
C THR A 352 -12.20 0.93 1.60
N SER A 353 -12.72 1.98 0.98
CA SER A 353 -14.15 2.19 0.91
C SER A 353 -14.85 1.03 0.21
N LYS A 354 -16.08 0.74 0.61
CA LYS A 354 -16.94 -0.26 -0.04
C LYS A 354 -17.43 0.27 -1.37
N ILE A 355 -17.32 -0.55 -2.41
CA ILE A 355 -17.81 -0.25 -3.77
C ILE A 355 -18.99 -1.20 -4.05
N THR A 356 -20.11 -0.64 -4.46
CA THR A 356 -21.33 -1.40 -4.78
C THR A 356 -21.70 -1.20 -6.23
N VAL A 357 -21.98 -2.30 -6.92
CA VAL A 357 -22.64 -2.33 -8.22
C VAL A 357 -24.05 -2.88 -8.05
N TYR A 358 -24.93 -2.59 -8.99
CA TYR A 358 -26.34 -2.93 -8.90
C TYR A 358 -26.81 -3.65 -10.15
N ASP A 359 -27.63 -4.66 -10.00
CA ASP A 359 -28.31 -5.30 -11.11
C ASP A 359 -29.80 -5.01 -11.09
N TRP A 360 -30.31 -4.60 -12.24
CA TRP A 360 -31.70 -4.22 -12.44
C TRP A 360 -32.42 -5.31 -13.21
N THR A 361 -33.52 -5.78 -12.68
CA THR A 361 -34.34 -6.73 -13.39
C THR A 361 -35.79 -6.27 -13.39
N PHE A 362 -36.54 -6.63 -14.44
CA PHE A 362 -37.97 -6.31 -14.59
C PHE A 362 -38.76 -7.59 -14.62
N SER A 363 -40.00 -7.54 -14.11
CA SER A 363 -40.99 -8.54 -14.44
C SER A 363 -41.98 -7.97 -15.45
N LEU A 364 -42.14 -8.67 -16.57
CA LEU A 364 -43.25 -8.40 -17.49
C LEU A 364 -44.49 -9.17 -17.05
N VAL A 365 -45.48 -8.45 -16.57
CA VAL A 365 -46.81 -9.03 -16.33
C VAL A 365 -47.60 -8.97 -17.61
N SER A 366 -47.71 -10.05 -18.35
CA SER A 366 -48.62 -10.13 -19.49
C SER A 366 -50.06 -10.40 -18.96
N ASN A 367 -50.89 -9.40 -18.97
CA ASN A 367 -52.32 -9.60 -18.75
C ASN A 367 -52.92 -10.19 -20.05
N LYS A 368 -53.20 -11.50 -20.04
CA LYS A 368 -53.98 -12.13 -21.10
C LYS A 368 -55.43 -11.60 -20.97
N VAL A 369 -55.81 -10.61 -21.77
CA VAL A 369 -57.19 -10.20 -21.91
C VAL A 369 -57.86 -11.27 -22.77
N GLU A 370 -58.63 -12.17 -22.16
CA GLU A 370 -59.50 -13.05 -22.88
C GLU A 370 -60.63 -12.20 -23.50
N GLY A 371 -60.43 -11.82 -24.74
CA GLY A 371 -61.50 -11.19 -25.55
C GLY A 371 -62.57 -12.22 -25.81
N ARG A 372 -63.78 -12.09 -25.19
CA ARG A 372 -64.98 -12.76 -25.66
C ARG A 372 -65.28 -12.22 -27.06
N ALA A 373 -65.00 -13.02 -28.08
CA ALA A 373 -65.58 -12.82 -29.39
C ALA A 373 -67.09 -13.14 -29.28
N SER A 374 -67.92 -12.11 -29.18
CA SER A 374 -69.34 -12.29 -29.44
C SER A 374 -69.59 -12.30 -30.93
N CYS A 375 -69.62 -13.49 -31.50
CA CYS A 375 -70.30 -13.63 -32.79
C CYS A 375 -71.83 -13.31 -32.60
N ARG A 376 -72.27 -12.20 -33.16
CA ARG A 376 -73.72 -12.05 -33.52
C ARG A 376 -73.87 -12.39 -34.98
N CYS A 377 -74.63 -13.43 -35.24
CA CYS A 377 -75.26 -13.73 -36.53
C CYS A 377 -76.32 -12.72 -36.89
#